data_9355a8aebbc8e6a6b5bd095123429230
#
_entry.id   9355a8aebbc8e6a6b5bd095123429230
#
_cell.length_a   1.000
_cell.length_b   1.000
_cell.length_c   1.000
_cell.angle_alpha   90.00
_cell.angle_beta   90.00
_cell.angle_gamma   90.00
#
_symmetry.space_group_name_H-M   'P 1'
#
loop_
_entity.id
_entity.type
_entity.pdbx_description
1 polymer ?
#
loop_
_entity_poly.entity_id
_entity_poly.type
_entity_poly.pdbx_seq_one_letter_code
_entity_poly.pdbx_strand_id
1 'polypeptide(L)'
;MLNISKPLSASQAQNYHTKEFTAAEQNYWKQGDTIQGEWHGKLAENFGLSGAVGAEEFARLSEGQHPETGKQLVLHRVVHEYRNADRKMVSPVEHRAGWDATFSAPKSISLTALVGGDDRVREAHREAVNVALNELEKYTQARIGGNSPAETTGKFAAAKFEHDTARPVDGYSAPQLHTHVVIFNMTERDNGKMRALQPHSLFESQQFATAVYQSHLTYKLRSLGYEIEAGKSGAPDIKGYPQEYLDASSPRRQQIEDALSRSGFTGAEAAQIAAHNTRDKKVILSPDQILAAHKQIADEFGNQADRVVAEARERGKERAQERPEQERRQQVREAVTFARDKGFEREAVVDERALYVDA
;
A
#
# COMPACT_ATOMS: atom_id res chain seq x y z
N MET A 1 0.82 -6.13 -2.64
CA MET A 1 0.23 -6.61 -1.38
C MET A 1 -0.02 -5.41 -0.48
N LEU A 2 -1.20 -5.34 0.14
CA LEU A 2 -1.53 -4.30 1.12
C LEU A 2 -1.05 -4.70 2.52
N ASN A 3 -0.44 -3.76 3.23
CA ASN A 3 -0.14 -3.87 4.65
C ASN A 3 -0.64 -2.61 5.37
N ILE A 4 -1.40 -2.78 6.47
CA ILE A 4 -1.91 -1.67 7.28
C ILE A 4 -1.09 -1.60 8.57
N SER A 5 -0.52 -0.43 8.86
CA SER A 5 0.34 -0.17 10.01
C SER A 5 -0.43 -0.18 11.34
N LYS A 6 0.31 -0.21 12.44
CA LYS A 6 -0.20 0.28 13.73
C LYS A 6 -0.62 1.76 13.58
N PRO A 7 -1.56 2.25 14.42
CA PRO A 7 -1.98 3.66 14.32
C PRO A 7 -0.78 4.60 14.49
N LEU A 8 -0.74 5.62 13.61
CA LEU A 8 0.21 6.72 13.70
C LEU A 8 -0.30 7.77 14.69
N SER A 9 0.59 8.33 15.52
CA SER A 9 0.28 9.56 16.23
C SER A 9 0.33 10.77 15.29
N ALA A 10 -0.22 11.92 15.72
CA ALA A 10 -0.17 13.14 14.92
C ALA A 10 1.27 13.56 14.64
N SER A 11 2.14 13.53 15.64
CA SER A 11 3.57 13.84 15.49
C SER A 11 4.28 12.87 14.55
N GLN A 12 3.96 11.57 14.62
CA GLN A 12 4.51 10.57 13.70
C GLN A 12 4.06 10.83 12.26
N ALA A 13 2.76 11.04 12.02
CA ALA A 13 2.23 11.28 10.68
C ALA A 13 2.86 12.53 10.03
N GLN A 14 2.97 13.64 10.77
CA GLN A 14 3.59 14.87 10.30
C GLN A 14 5.09 14.71 10.03
N ASN A 15 5.82 14.01 10.91
CA ASN A 15 7.23 13.70 10.70
C ASN A 15 7.45 12.79 9.47
N TYR A 16 6.59 11.79 9.28
CA TYR A 16 6.64 10.93 8.08
C TYR A 16 6.34 11.74 6.82
N HIS A 17 5.33 12.61 6.86
CA HIS A 17 5.04 13.49 5.73
C HIS A 17 6.25 14.32 5.32
N THR A 18 6.89 15.02 6.26
CA THR A 18 7.98 15.96 5.96
C THR A 18 9.33 15.28 5.66
N LYS A 19 9.58 14.10 6.25
CA LYS A 19 10.91 13.46 6.20
C LYS A 19 10.97 12.17 5.38
N GLU A 20 9.84 11.49 5.19
CA GLU A 20 9.82 10.21 4.49
C GLU A 20 8.91 10.23 3.27
N PHE A 21 7.65 10.64 3.39
CA PHE A 21 6.71 10.55 2.28
C PHE A 21 7.00 11.53 1.14
N THR A 22 7.50 12.72 1.45
CA THR A 22 7.82 13.75 0.46
C THR A 22 9.31 13.84 0.14
N ALA A 23 10.14 12.97 0.70
CA ALA A 23 11.58 13.00 0.50
C ALA A 23 11.95 12.64 -0.95
N ALA A 24 12.69 13.51 -1.63
CA ALA A 24 13.12 13.32 -3.02
C ALA A 24 13.96 12.05 -3.23
N GLU A 25 14.68 11.60 -2.21
CA GLU A 25 15.50 10.39 -2.24
C GLU A 25 14.67 9.09 -2.39
N GLN A 26 13.37 9.15 -2.17
CA GLN A 26 12.48 8.00 -2.36
C GLN A 26 12.00 7.86 -3.81
N ASN A 27 12.29 8.85 -4.66
CA ASN A 27 11.87 8.86 -6.05
C ASN A 27 13.01 9.35 -6.95
N TYR A 28 13.79 8.43 -7.50
CA TYR A 28 14.87 8.75 -8.43
C TYR A 28 14.38 9.00 -9.86
N TRP A 29 13.14 8.65 -10.18
CA TRP A 29 12.56 8.83 -11.51
C TRP A 29 12.27 10.30 -11.83
N LYS A 30 11.85 11.08 -10.83
CA LYS A 30 11.71 12.53 -10.94
C LYS A 30 12.89 13.21 -10.27
N GLN A 31 14.00 13.33 -10.97
CA GLN A 31 15.24 13.90 -10.45
C GLN A 31 15.02 15.25 -9.75
N GLY A 32 15.31 15.29 -8.45
CA GLY A 32 15.35 16.51 -7.66
C GLY A 32 14.04 17.06 -7.14
N ASP A 33 12.89 16.49 -7.53
CA ASP A 33 11.59 16.94 -7.06
C ASP A 33 11.14 16.20 -5.80
N THR A 34 10.54 16.92 -4.87
CA THR A 34 9.81 16.33 -3.75
C THR A 34 8.65 15.49 -4.28
N ILE A 35 8.36 14.35 -3.62
CA ILE A 35 7.20 13.54 -3.95
C ILE A 35 5.95 14.35 -3.61
N GLN A 36 5.19 14.71 -4.63
CA GLN A 36 3.86 15.28 -4.45
C GLN A 36 2.90 14.13 -4.12
N GLY A 37 2.32 14.16 -2.90
CA GLY A 37 1.22 13.29 -2.55
C GLY A 37 -0.04 13.66 -3.34
N GLU A 38 -1.00 12.74 -3.37
CA GLU A 38 -2.31 12.93 -4.00
C GLU A 38 -3.43 12.60 -3.01
N TRP A 39 -4.43 13.48 -2.94
CA TRP A 39 -5.62 13.24 -2.11
C TRP A 39 -6.49 12.12 -2.68
N HIS A 40 -7.14 11.35 -1.80
CA HIS A 40 -8.04 10.28 -2.16
C HIS A 40 -9.17 10.09 -1.13
N GLY A 41 -10.32 9.60 -1.62
CA GLY A 41 -11.47 9.22 -0.81
C GLY A 41 -12.57 10.27 -0.78
N LYS A 42 -13.81 9.81 -0.59
CA LYS A 42 -15.03 10.62 -0.62
C LYS A 42 -15.03 11.73 0.44
N LEU A 43 -14.45 11.46 1.61
CA LEU A 43 -14.37 12.50 2.64
C LEU A 43 -13.35 13.58 2.26
N ALA A 44 -12.28 13.25 1.55
CA ALA A 44 -11.36 14.24 1.00
C ALA A 44 -12.08 15.11 -0.04
N GLU A 45 -12.86 14.50 -0.95
CA GLU A 45 -13.68 15.21 -1.93
C GLU A 45 -14.70 16.12 -1.25
N ASN A 46 -15.38 15.66 -0.18
CA ASN A 46 -16.33 16.47 0.60
C ASN A 46 -15.68 17.70 1.25
N PHE A 47 -14.39 17.62 1.56
CA PHE A 47 -13.59 18.76 2.05
C PHE A 47 -13.03 19.64 0.93
N GLY A 48 -13.32 19.32 -0.34
CA GLY A 48 -12.78 20.04 -1.49
C GLY A 48 -11.30 19.73 -1.76
N LEU A 49 -10.75 18.66 -1.18
CA LEU A 49 -9.37 18.25 -1.38
C LEU A 49 -9.25 17.39 -2.63
N SER A 50 -8.40 17.82 -3.56
CA SER A 50 -8.08 17.11 -4.80
C SER A 50 -6.68 17.43 -5.27
N GLY A 51 -6.08 16.52 -6.07
CA GLY A 51 -4.73 16.71 -6.59
C GLY A 51 -3.67 16.66 -5.50
N ALA A 52 -2.70 17.57 -5.54
CA ALA A 52 -1.52 17.58 -4.68
C ALA A 52 -1.85 17.75 -3.18
N VAL A 53 -1.14 17.01 -2.35
CA VAL A 53 -1.28 17.08 -0.88
C VAL A 53 -0.57 18.32 -0.35
N GLY A 54 -1.33 19.24 0.25
CA GLY A 54 -0.78 20.39 0.96
C GLY A 54 -0.33 20.02 2.38
N ALA A 55 0.79 20.59 2.81
CA ALA A 55 1.37 20.29 4.11
C ALA A 55 0.48 20.75 5.29
N GLU A 56 -0.21 21.87 5.13
CA GLU A 56 -1.08 22.44 6.15
C GLU A 56 -2.35 21.60 6.31
N GLU A 57 -3.00 21.24 5.22
CA GLU A 57 -4.18 20.38 5.19
C GLU A 57 -3.86 19.00 5.78
N PHE A 58 -2.70 18.43 5.41
CA PHE A 58 -2.24 17.16 5.96
C PHE A 58 -2.03 17.25 7.47
N ALA A 59 -1.38 18.32 7.96
CA ALA A 59 -1.16 18.52 9.40
C ALA A 59 -2.49 18.67 10.15
N ARG A 60 -3.42 19.47 9.66
CA ARG A 60 -4.75 19.67 10.26
C ARG A 60 -5.55 18.37 10.32
N LEU A 61 -5.60 17.60 9.23
CA LEU A 61 -6.26 16.29 9.22
C LEU A 61 -5.62 15.31 10.20
N SER A 62 -4.28 15.32 10.33
CA SER A 62 -3.56 14.52 11.30
C SER A 62 -3.95 14.85 12.75
N GLU A 63 -4.34 16.08 13.03
CA GLU A 63 -4.86 16.54 14.33
C GLU A 63 -6.39 16.38 14.47
N GLY A 64 -7.06 15.77 13.50
CA GLY A 64 -8.51 15.60 13.51
C GLY A 64 -9.30 16.89 13.29
N GLN A 65 -8.69 17.85 12.58
CA GLN A 65 -9.25 19.17 12.27
C GLN A 65 -9.76 19.24 10.83
N HIS A 66 -10.62 20.21 10.56
CA HIS A 66 -11.05 20.55 9.21
C HIS A 66 -9.87 21.13 8.42
N PRO A 67 -9.59 20.64 7.20
CA PRO A 67 -8.36 21.00 6.47
C PRO A 67 -8.29 22.50 6.14
N GLU A 68 -9.40 23.14 5.85
CA GLU A 68 -9.45 24.58 5.51
C GLU A 68 -9.52 25.47 6.75
N THR A 69 -10.45 25.19 7.66
CA THR A 69 -10.80 26.11 8.77
C THR A 69 -10.05 25.86 10.06
N GLY A 70 -9.37 24.71 10.21
CA GLY A 70 -8.72 24.30 11.47
C GLY A 70 -9.69 23.93 12.60
N LYS A 71 -11.01 23.96 12.35
CA LYS A 71 -12.02 23.59 13.35
C LYS A 71 -11.86 22.13 13.75
N GLN A 72 -11.86 21.84 15.07
CA GLN A 72 -11.80 20.49 15.57
C GLN A 72 -13.04 19.68 15.16
N LEU A 73 -12.84 18.57 14.45
CA LEU A 73 -13.87 17.67 13.96
C LEU A 73 -13.97 16.40 14.80
N VAL A 74 -12.83 15.83 15.18
CA VAL A 74 -12.75 14.63 16.01
C VAL A 74 -12.08 15.00 17.32
N LEU A 75 -12.82 14.86 18.42
CA LEU A 75 -12.32 15.20 19.75
C LEU A 75 -11.28 14.18 20.22
N HIS A 76 -10.20 14.69 20.78
CA HIS A 76 -9.16 13.87 21.44
C HIS A 76 -9.53 13.61 22.87
N ARG A 77 -9.32 12.40 23.34
CA ARG A 77 -9.25 12.16 24.77
C ARG A 77 -7.82 12.48 25.20
N VAL A 78 -7.62 13.66 25.76
CA VAL A 78 -6.35 14.01 26.39
C VAL A 78 -6.24 13.19 27.65
N VAL A 79 -5.29 12.28 27.70
CA VAL A 79 -4.87 11.61 28.94
C VAL A 79 -3.58 12.30 29.37
N HIS A 80 -3.67 13.07 30.45
CA HIS A 80 -2.47 13.65 31.07
C HIS A 80 -1.60 12.55 31.69
N GLU A 81 -0.31 12.81 31.81
CA GLU A 81 0.59 11.93 32.52
C GLU A 81 0.11 11.73 33.98
N TYR A 82 -0.05 10.48 34.39
CA TYR A 82 -0.49 10.13 35.72
C TYR A 82 0.21 8.87 36.22
N ARG A 83 0.30 8.72 37.55
CA ARG A 83 0.74 7.46 38.15
C ARG A 83 -0.44 6.52 38.36
N ASN A 84 -0.33 5.29 37.82
CA ASN A 84 -1.34 4.26 38.04
C ASN A 84 -1.28 3.69 39.47
N ALA A 85 -2.18 2.74 39.78
CA ALA A 85 -2.21 2.09 41.11
C ALA A 85 -0.87 1.40 41.48
N ASP A 86 -0.10 0.94 40.49
CA ASP A 86 1.22 0.32 40.65
C ASP A 86 2.36 1.36 40.72
N ARG A 87 2.04 2.65 40.86
CA ARG A 87 2.97 3.78 40.86
C ARG A 87 3.82 3.94 39.59
N LYS A 88 3.48 3.25 38.51
CA LYS A 88 4.12 3.44 37.18
C LYS A 88 3.56 4.68 36.51
N MET A 89 4.47 5.49 35.93
CA MET A 89 4.05 6.63 35.12
C MET A 89 3.38 6.12 33.84
N VAL A 90 2.17 6.60 33.58
CA VAL A 90 1.44 6.37 32.34
C VAL A 90 1.63 7.58 31.46
N SER A 91 2.28 7.39 30.32
CA SER A 91 2.54 8.46 29.34
C SER A 91 1.24 9.00 28.75
N PRO A 92 1.21 10.28 28.36
CA PRO A 92 0.09 10.86 27.65
C PRO A 92 -0.21 10.04 26.39
N VAL A 93 -1.48 9.81 26.11
CA VAL A 93 -1.89 9.18 24.86
C VAL A 93 -2.04 10.28 23.81
N GLU A 94 -1.12 10.29 22.84
CA GLU A 94 -1.23 11.18 21.70
C GLU A 94 -2.45 10.85 20.83
N HIS A 95 -2.92 11.85 20.08
CA HIS A 95 -3.97 11.66 19.10
C HIS A 95 -3.54 10.66 18.03
N ARG A 96 -4.46 9.80 17.64
CA ARG A 96 -4.29 8.92 16.47
C ARG A 96 -4.62 9.70 15.21
N ALA A 97 -3.61 10.02 14.44
CA ALA A 97 -3.77 10.68 13.14
C ALA A 97 -4.48 9.77 12.12
N GLY A 98 -4.11 8.48 12.13
CA GLY A 98 -4.62 7.52 11.17
C GLY A 98 -3.76 6.25 11.07
N TRP A 99 -3.79 5.63 9.90
CA TRP A 99 -3.03 4.41 9.58
C TRP A 99 -2.36 4.55 8.23
N ASP A 100 -1.15 4.01 8.10
CA ASP A 100 -0.48 3.89 6.81
C ASP A 100 -0.85 2.54 6.19
N ALA A 101 -1.58 2.59 5.09
CA ALA A 101 -1.95 1.46 4.25
C ALA A 101 -0.97 1.41 3.06
N THR A 102 0.07 0.57 3.15
CA THR A 102 1.12 0.49 2.14
C THR A 102 0.81 -0.59 1.11
N PHE A 103 0.67 -0.20 -0.16
CA PHE A 103 0.56 -1.09 -1.30
C PHE A 103 1.94 -1.31 -1.94
N SER A 104 2.45 -2.53 -1.90
CA SER A 104 3.75 -2.87 -2.49
C SER A 104 3.58 -3.80 -3.68
N ALA A 105 4.15 -3.40 -4.82
CA ALA A 105 4.23 -4.26 -5.99
C ALA A 105 5.23 -5.41 -5.77
N PRO A 106 5.02 -6.58 -6.37
CA PRO A 106 6.02 -7.65 -6.44
C PRO A 106 7.34 -7.18 -7.04
N LYS A 107 8.42 -7.93 -6.75
CA LYS A 107 9.77 -7.51 -7.16
C LYS A 107 9.94 -7.48 -8.69
N SER A 108 9.45 -8.49 -9.40
CA SER A 108 9.48 -8.52 -10.86
C SER A 108 8.80 -7.30 -11.50
N ILE A 109 7.66 -6.87 -10.93
CA ILE A 109 6.91 -5.69 -11.39
C ILE A 109 7.70 -4.41 -11.08
N SER A 110 8.30 -4.32 -9.90
CA SER A 110 9.16 -3.18 -9.53
C SER A 110 10.37 -3.06 -10.46
N LEU A 111 11.04 -4.19 -10.78
CA LEU A 111 12.17 -4.20 -11.72
C LEU A 111 11.75 -3.79 -13.13
N THR A 112 10.60 -4.27 -13.60
CA THR A 112 10.06 -3.92 -14.93
C THR A 112 9.77 -2.41 -15.03
N ALA A 113 9.12 -1.85 -14.00
CA ALA A 113 8.78 -0.42 -14.00
C ALA A 113 10.00 0.48 -13.83
N LEU A 114 10.92 0.12 -12.91
CA LEU A 114 11.95 1.02 -12.41
C LEU A 114 13.31 0.81 -13.07
N VAL A 115 13.68 -0.41 -13.43
CA VAL A 115 14.93 -0.73 -14.11
C VAL A 115 14.71 -0.84 -15.62
N GLY A 116 13.65 -1.54 -16.05
CA GLY A 116 13.25 -1.62 -17.46
C GLY A 116 12.57 -0.35 -17.99
N GLY A 117 12.25 0.62 -17.13
CA GLY A 117 11.74 1.93 -17.52
C GLY A 117 10.38 1.90 -18.22
N ASP A 118 9.49 0.96 -17.89
CA ASP A 118 8.15 0.94 -18.48
C ASP A 118 7.13 1.66 -17.58
N ASP A 119 6.87 2.93 -17.89
CA ASP A 119 5.91 3.78 -17.16
C ASP A 119 4.47 3.23 -17.19
N ARG A 120 4.12 2.42 -18.19
CA ARG A 120 2.79 1.80 -18.26
C ARG A 120 2.57 0.82 -17.09
N VAL A 121 3.64 0.18 -16.60
CA VAL A 121 3.60 -0.71 -15.42
C VAL A 121 3.41 0.11 -14.14
N ARG A 122 4.06 1.27 -14.05
CA ARG A 122 3.86 2.22 -12.96
C ARG A 122 2.40 2.72 -12.92
N GLU A 123 1.85 3.09 -14.08
CA GLU A 123 0.46 3.52 -14.17
C GLU A 123 -0.52 2.39 -13.81
N ALA A 124 -0.24 1.15 -14.23
CA ALA A 124 -1.03 -0.01 -13.82
C ALA A 124 -1.03 -0.22 -12.28
N HIS A 125 0.10 0.05 -11.61
CA HIS A 125 0.18 0.04 -10.15
C HIS A 125 -0.71 1.12 -9.53
N ARG A 126 -0.64 2.37 -10.01
CA ARG A 126 -1.47 3.50 -9.52
C ARG A 126 -2.96 3.23 -9.66
N GLU A 127 -3.38 2.74 -10.84
CA GLU A 127 -4.76 2.36 -11.08
C GLU A 127 -5.21 1.23 -10.13
N ALA A 128 -4.38 0.20 -9.94
CA ALA A 128 -4.68 -0.90 -9.04
C ALA A 128 -4.81 -0.43 -7.57
N VAL A 129 -3.97 0.49 -7.13
CA VAL A 129 -4.07 1.12 -5.80
C VAL A 129 -5.38 1.88 -5.67
N ASN A 130 -5.75 2.69 -6.66
CA ASN A 130 -6.98 3.47 -6.64
C ASN A 130 -8.23 2.57 -6.58
N VAL A 131 -8.28 1.51 -7.39
CA VAL A 131 -9.39 0.54 -7.38
C VAL A 131 -9.49 -0.15 -6.02
N ALA A 132 -8.39 -0.61 -5.46
CA ALA A 132 -8.37 -1.27 -4.17
C ALA A 132 -8.79 -0.32 -3.01
N LEU A 133 -8.39 0.95 -3.06
CA LEU A 133 -8.80 1.95 -2.08
C LEU A 133 -10.30 2.27 -2.17
N ASN A 134 -10.85 2.39 -3.37
CA ASN A 134 -12.28 2.61 -3.58
C ASN A 134 -13.11 1.45 -3.02
N GLU A 135 -12.63 0.21 -3.14
CA GLU A 135 -13.28 -0.95 -2.55
C GLU A 135 -13.11 -0.99 -1.03
N LEU A 136 -11.92 -0.70 -0.51
CA LEU A 136 -11.64 -0.63 0.93
C LEU A 136 -12.49 0.44 1.62
N GLU A 137 -12.69 1.58 0.97
CA GLU A 137 -13.47 2.70 1.50
C GLU A 137 -14.91 2.31 1.84
N LYS A 138 -15.52 1.41 1.09
CA LYS A 138 -16.90 0.93 1.32
C LYS A 138 -17.09 0.33 2.71
N TYR A 139 -16.02 -0.23 3.28
CA TYR A 139 -16.02 -0.86 4.60
C TYR A 139 -15.60 0.07 5.74
N THR A 140 -15.45 1.36 5.44
CA THR A 140 -15.14 2.36 6.47
C THR A 140 -16.28 2.49 7.47
N GLN A 141 -15.94 2.45 8.77
CA GLN A 141 -16.91 2.54 9.85
C GLN A 141 -16.57 3.66 10.84
N ALA A 142 -17.62 4.28 11.37
CA ALA A 142 -17.53 5.25 12.45
C ALA A 142 -17.58 4.57 13.83
N ARG A 143 -16.73 5.02 14.74
CA ARG A 143 -16.83 4.66 16.16
C ARG A 143 -17.93 5.49 16.82
N ILE A 144 -19.01 4.85 17.25
CA ILE A 144 -20.15 5.53 17.88
C ILE A 144 -19.92 5.78 19.37
N GLY A 145 -19.16 4.92 20.04
CA GLY A 145 -18.85 5.00 21.46
C GLY A 145 -19.83 4.22 22.35
N GLY A 146 -19.48 4.05 23.61
CA GLY A 146 -20.21 3.18 24.53
C GLY A 146 -20.25 1.74 24.00
N ASN A 147 -21.36 1.07 24.20
CA ASN A 147 -21.63 -0.29 23.69
C ASN A 147 -22.38 -0.29 22.35
N SER A 148 -22.45 0.86 21.68
CA SER A 148 -23.10 0.95 20.37
C SER A 148 -22.26 0.30 19.29
N PRO A 149 -22.87 -0.47 18.36
CA PRO A 149 -22.15 -1.02 17.23
C PRO A 149 -21.57 0.09 16.36
N ALA A 150 -20.50 -0.23 15.64
CA ALA A 150 -19.93 0.67 14.64
C ALA A 150 -20.95 0.90 13.50
N GLU A 151 -20.92 2.09 12.91
CA GLU A 151 -21.78 2.46 11.79
C GLU A 151 -20.96 2.52 10.50
N THR A 152 -21.38 1.80 9.48
CA THR A 152 -20.73 1.86 8.16
C THR A 152 -21.04 3.21 7.51
N THR A 153 -19.98 3.93 7.16
CA THR A 153 -20.07 5.26 6.56
C THR A 153 -19.60 5.27 5.11
N GLY A 154 -18.70 4.35 4.73
CA GLY A 154 -18.16 4.24 3.39
C GLY A 154 -17.41 5.50 2.91
N LYS A 155 -16.84 6.26 3.83
CA LYS A 155 -16.13 7.51 3.54
C LYS A 155 -14.88 7.64 4.40
N PHE A 156 -13.72 7.87 3.77
CA PHE A 156 -12.49 8.32 4.45
C PHE A 156 -11.82 9.47 3.69
N ALA A 157 -10.90 10.17 4.33
CA ALA A 157 -9.92 11.02 3.68
C ALA A 157 -8.56 10.34 3.76
N ALA A 158 -7.82 10.31 2.66
CA ALA A 158 -6.49 9.73 2.60
C ALA A 158 -5.54 10.56 1.74
N ALA A 159 -4.23 10.44 2.02
CA ALA A 159 -3.15 11.01 1.23
C ALA A 159 -2.24 9.88 0.74
N LYS A 160 -1.99 9.80 -0.58
CA LYS A 160 -1.17 8.79 -1.23
C LYS A 160 0.20 9.35 -1.59
N PHE A 161 1.27 8.56 -1.40
CA PHE A 161 2.65 8.91 -1.76
C PHE A 161 3.32 7.71 -2.41
N GLU A 162 3.70 7.84 -3.68
CA GLU A 162 4.37 6.77 -4.43
C GLU A 162 5.88 6.85 -4.25
N HIS A 163 6.51 5.72 -3.97
CA HIS A 163 7.95 5.58 -3.77
C HIS A 163 8.55 4.52 -4.68
N ASP A 164 9.81 4.71 -5.06
CA ASP A 164 10.56 3.86 -6.00
C ASP A 164 11.56 2.93 -5.31
N THR A 165 11.94 3.21 -4.07
CA THR A 165 13.03 2.51 -3.40
C THR A 165 12.61 1.92 -2.07
N ALA A 166 13.11 0.72 -1.78
CA ALA A 166 13.06 0.16 -0.44
C ALA A 166 14.05 0.90 0.48
N ARG A 167 13.87 0.74 1.80
CA ARG A 167 14.85 1.23 2.77
C ARG A 167 16.23 0.61 2.52
N PRO A 168 17.32 1.41 2.55
CA PRO A 168 18.66 0.91 2.27
C PRO A 168 19.10 -0.18 3.24
N VAL A 169 19.92 -1.10 2.72
CA VAL A 169 20.65 -2.11 3.46
C VAL A 169 22.11 -2.00 2.99
N ASP A 170 23.04 -1.82 3.93
CA ASP A 170 24.47 -1.60 3.64
C ASP A 170 24.73 -0.52 2.58
N GLY A 171 23.93 0.55 2.61
CA GLY A 171 24.03 1.67 1.67
C GLY A 171 23.35 1.45 0.32
N TYR A 172 22.77 0.28 0.04
CA TYR A 172 22.02 -0.01 -1.19
C TYR A 172 20.52 0.10 -0.98
N SER A 173 19.85 0.97 -1.76
CA SER A 173 18.39 1.13 -1.81
C SER A 173 17.83 0.35 -2.99
N ALA A 174 17.24 -0.81 -2.74
CA ALA A 174 16.71 -1.68 -3.79
C ALA A 174 15.49 -1.07 -4.50
N PRO A 175 15.27 -1.34 -5.80
CA PRO A 175 14.08 -0.91 -6.53
C PRO A 175 12.84 -1.57 -5.93
N GLN A 176 11.88 -0.75 -5.48
CA GLN A 176 10.63 -1.22 -4.89
C GLN A 176 9.53 -0.21 -5.14
N LEU A 177 8.69 -0.48 -6.12
CA LEU A 177 7.51 0.33 -6.40
C LEU A 177 6.46 0.08 -5.32
N HIS A 178 6.11 1.12 -4.58
CA HIS A 178 5.09 1.04 -3.55
C HIS A 178 4.43 2.39 -3.30
N THR A 179 3.22 2.36 -2.77
CA THR A 179 2.44 3.55 -2.43
C THR A 179 2.05 3.50 -0.96
N HIS A 180 2.48 4.50 -0.20
CA HIS A 180 1.96 4.78 1.14
C HIS A 180 0.64 5.52 1.05
N VAL A 181 -0.32 5.10 1.84
CA VAL A 181 -1.65 5.74 1.91
C VAL A 181 -1.98 6.02 3.37
N VAL A 182 -1.88 7.27 3.77
CA VAL A 182 -2.27 7.70 5.12
C VAL A 182 -3.77 7.90 5.14
N ILE A 183 -4.50 6.96 5.74
CA ILE A 183 -5.94 7.03 5.99
C ILE A 183 -6.14 7.76 7.32
N PHE A 184 -6.73 8.96 7.29
CA PHE A 184 -6.94 9.78 8.49
C PHE A 184 -8.03 9.21 9.40
N ASN A 185 -7.86 9.37 10.71
CA ASN A 185 -8.76 8.84 11.73
C ASN A 185 -10.05 9.65 11.86
N MET A 186 -10.76 9.83 10.75
CA MET A 186 -12.05 10.53 10.72
C MET A 186 -12.95 10.01 9.61
N THR A 187 -14.24 10.06 9.86
CA THR A 187 -15.29 9.75 8.90
C THR A 187 -16.55 10.55 9.20
N GLU A 188 -17.33 10.81 8.17
CA GLU A 188 -18.60 11.52 8.27
C GLU A 188 -19.77 10.52 8.23
N ARG A 189 -20.65 10.62 9.22
CA ARG A 189 -21.90 9.89 9.27
C ARG A 189 -22.95 10.53 8.34
N ASP A 190 -24.00 9.77 8.00
CA ASP A 190 -25.10 10.28 7.15
C ASP A 190 -25.82 11.52 7.73
N ASN A 191 -25.74 11.72 9.04
CA ASN A 191 -26.27 12.90 9.71
C ASN A 191 -25.30 14.10 9.75
N GLY A 192 -24.22 14.07 8.99
CA GLY A 192 -23.19 15.11 8.91
C GLY A 192 -22.26 15.21 10.12
N LYS A 193 -22.37 14.32 11.11
CA LYS A 193 -21.50 14.35 12.29
C LYS A 193 -20.20 13.60 12.03
N MET A 194 -19.08 14.25 12.31
CA MET A 194 -17.76 13.65 12.25
C MET A 194 -17.50 12.72 13.43
N ARG A 195 -16.83 11.60 13.18
CA ARG A 195 -16.41 10.60 14.18
C ARG A 195 -15.03 10.05 13.84
N ALA A 196 -14.37 9.55 14.87
CA ALA A 196 -13.17 8.73 14.68
C ALA A 196 -13.52 7.42 13.97
N LEU A 197 -12.62 6.90 13.15
CA LEU A 197 -12.74 5.60 12.51
C LEU A 197 -12.77 4.45 13.52
N GLN A 198 -13.55 3.42 13.20
CA GLN A 198 -13.41 2.11 13.80
C GLN A 198 -12.47 1.29 12.92
N PRO A 199 -11.21 1.03 13.34
CA PRO A 199 -10.22 0.44 12.44
C PRO A 199 -10.42 -1.04 12.16
N HIS A 200 -11.25 -1.73 12.95
CA HIS A 200 -11.43 -3.19 12.85
C HIS A 200 -11.81 -3.61 11.42
N SER A 201 -12.79 -2.95 10.83
CA SER A 201 -13.23 -3.24 9.48
C SER A 201 -12.16 -3.02 8.40
N LEU A 202 -11.26 -2.05 8.59
CA LEU A 202 -10.12 -1.84 7.68
C LEU A 202 -9.15 -3.03 7.72
N PHE A 203 -8.83 -3.53 8.93
CA PHE A 203 -7.94 -4.68 9.10
C PHE A 203 -8.59 -5.96 8.56
N GLU A 204 -9.87 -6.19 8.82
CA GLU A 204 -10.60 -7.34 8.27
C GLU A 204 -10.68 -7.32 6.74
N SER A 205 -10.73 -6.12 6.14
CA SER A 205 -10.78 -5.94 4.68
C SER A 205 -9.40 -5.92 4.02
N GLN A 206 -8.29 -6.07 4.75
CA GLN A 206 -6.94 -5.99 4.20
C GLN A 206 -6.65 -7.07 3.15
N GLN A 207 -7.06 -8.32 3.39
CA GLN A 207 -6.87 -9.41 2.42
C GLN A 207 -7.73 -9.20 1.18
N PHE A 208 -8.98 -8.78 1.35
CA PHE A 208 -9.87 -8.42 0.25
C PHE A 208 -9.28 -7.29 -0.62
N ALA A 209 -8.85 -6.19 -0.02
CA ALA A 209 -8.23 -5.10 -0.76
C ALA A 209 -6.90 -5.52 -1.43
N THR A 210 -6.15 -6.46 -0.84
CA THR A 210 -4.98 -7.08 -1.48
C THR A 210 -5.39 -7.85 -2.74
N ALA A 211 -6.43 -8.67 -2.68
CA ALA A 211 -6.92 -9.44 -3.82
C ALA A 211 -7.42 -8.53 -4.95
N VAL A 212 -8.17 -7.47 -4.62
CA VAL A 212 -8.61 -6.46 -5.59
C VAL A 212 -7.42 -5.79 -6.28
N TYR A 213 -6.42 -5.34 -5.50
CA TYR A 213 -5.20 -4.75 -6.04
C TYR A 213 -4.47 -5.71 -6.99
N GLN A 214 -4.24 -6.95 -6.57
CA GLN A 214 -3.51 -7.95 -7.35
C GLN A 214 -4.27 -8.35 -8.63
N SER A 215 -5.58 -8.52 -8.55
CA SER A 215 -6.43 -8.84 -9.70
C SER A 215 -6.41 -7.74 -10.74
N HIS A 216 -6.60 -6.48 -10.32
CA HIS A 216 -6.57 -5.34 -11.24
C HIS A 216 -5.18 -5.15 -11.87
N LEU A 217 -4.12 -5.26 -11.06
CA LEU A 217 -2.73 -5.18 -11.54
C LEU A 217 -2.44 -6.28 -12.56
N THR A 218 -2.81 -7.53 -12.29
CA THR A 218 -2.67 -8.66 -13.21
C THR A 218 -3.39 -8.40 -14.54
N TYR A 219 -4.63 -7.93 -14.45
CA TYR A 219 -5.41 -7.59 -15.65
C TYR A 219 -4.71 -6.54 -16.51
N LYS A 220 -4.24 -5.44 -15.90
CA LYS A 220 -3.53 -4.38 -16.61
C LYS A 220 -2.22 -4.85 -17.22
N LEU A 221 -1.40 -5.58 -16.46
CA LEU A 221 -0.12 -6.11 -16.95
C LEU A 221 -0.32 -7.07 -18.13
N ARG A 222 -1.32 -7.96 -18.05
CA ARG A 222 -1.65 -8.84 -19.18
C ARG A 222 -2.11 -8.06 -20.41
N SER A 223 -2.88 -6.99 -20.24
CA SER A 223 -3.29 -6.13 -21.36
C SER A 223 -2.12 -5.39 -22.02
N LEU A 224 -1.06 -5.12 -21.26
CA LEU A 224 0.19 -4.55 -21.75
C LEU A 224 1.11 -5.56 -22.46
N GLY A 225 0.74 -6.85 -22.49
CA GLY A 225 1.48 -7.92 -23.13
C GLY A 225 2.40 -8.72 -22.20
N TYR A 226 2.41 -8.43 -20.90
CA TYR A 226 3.20 -9.20 -19.92
C TYR A 226 2.61 -10.60 -19.68
N GLU A 227 3.48 -11.60 -19.57
CA GLU A 227 3.12 -12.92 -19.08
C GLU A 227 3.21 -12.94 -17.56
N ILE A 228 2.10 -13.35 -16.92
CA ILE A 228 1.98 -13.36 -15.46
C ILE A 228 1.85 -14.78 -14.98
N GLU A 229 2.62 -15.10 -13.95
CA GLU A 229 2.53 -16.35 -13.20
C GLU A 229 2.22 -16.08 -11.72
N ALA A 230 1.78 -17.10 -11.01
CA ALA A 230 1.57 -17.02 -9.58
C ALA A 230 2.92 -17.08 -8.85
N GLY A 231 3.29 -16.00 -8.20
CA GLY A 231 4.44 -15.94 -7.32
C GLY A 231 4.14 -16.49 -5.92
N LYS A 232 5.04 -16.24 -4.98
CA LYS A 232 4.84 -16.63 -3.58
C LYS A 232 3.52 -16.05 -3.04
N SER A 233 2.74 -16.88 -2.37
CA SER A 233 1.44 -16.51 -1.77
C SER A 233 0.39 -16.02 -2.79
N GLY A 234 0.47 -16.46 -4.04
CA GLY A 234 -0.50 -16.09 -5.08
C GLY A 234 -0.34 -14.67 -5.65
N ALA A 235 0.66 -13.90 -5.22
CA ALA A 235 0.93 -12.60 -5.80
C ALA A 235 1.31 -12.71 -7.29
N PRO A 236 0.91 -11.76 -8.17
CA PRO A 236 1.26 -11.81 -9.58
C PRO A 236 2.75 -11.51 -9.76
N ASP A 237 3.48 -12.38 -10.45
CA ASP A 237 4.86 -12.14 -10.87
C ASP A 237 4.97 -12.11 -12.40
N ILE A 238 5.79 -11.20 -12.94
CA ILE A 238 6.10 -11.15 -14.36
C ILE A 238 7.14 -12.22 -14.66
N LYS A 239 6.86 -13.08 -15.65
CA LYS A 239 7.80 -14.10 -16.12
C LYS A 239 9.05 -13.49 -16.77
N GLY A 240 10.16 -14.23 -16.70
CA GLY A 240 11.40 -13.86 -17.37
C GLY A 240 12.49 -13.33 -16.44
N TYR A 241 12.24 -13.30 -15.13
CA TYR A 241 13.21 -12.94 -14.11
C TYR A 241 13.72 -14.21 -13.39
N PRO A 242 15.03 -14.51 -13.41
CA PRO A 242 15.59 -15.60 -12.62
C PRO A 242 15.50 -15.25 -11.12
N GLN A 243 15.32 -16.29 -10.29
CA GLN A 243 15.13 -16.11 -8.85
C GLN A 243 16.34 -15.40 -8.20
N GLU A 244 17.54 -15.70 -8.67
CA GLU A 244 18.79 -15.10 -8.19
C GLU A 244 18.79 -13.58 -8.37
N TYR A 245 18.25 -13.08 -9.48
CA TYR A 245 18.13 -11.63 -9.70
C TYR A 245 17.06 -10.99 -8.80
N LEU A 246 15.93 -11.67 -8.61
CA LEU A 246 14.88 -11.20 -7.68
C LEU A 246 15.42 -11.12 -6.25
N ASP A 247 16.21 -12.10 -5.84
CA ASP A 247 16.80 -12.16 -4.49
C ASP A 247 17.91 -11.11 -4.32
N ALA A 248 18.82 -10.95 -5.28
CA ALA A 248 19.84 -9.90 -5.28
C ALA A 248 19.22 -8.49 -5.23
N SER A 249 18.04 -8.31 -5.84
CA SER A 249 17.28 -7.06 -5.80
C SER A 249 16.40 -6.92 -4.54
N SER A 250 16.50 -7.82 -3.57
CA SER A 250 15.64 -7.86 -2.37
C SER A 250 16.40 -7.94 -1.04
N PRO A 251 17.52 -7.21 -0.83
CA PRO A 251 18.36 -7.36 0.36
C PRO A 251 17.60 -7.08 1.66
N ARG A 252 16.64 -6.16 1.63
CA ARG A 252 15.82 -5.85 2.80
C ARG A 252 14.96 -7.03 3.26
N ARG A 253 14.43 -7.80 2.32
CA ARG A 253 13.68 -9.01 2.62
C ARG A 253 14.57 -10.06 3.25
N GLN A 254 15.75 -10.29 2.69
CA GLN A 254 16.75 -11.22 3.23
C GLN A 254 17.13 -10.83 4.67
N GLN A 255 17.42 -9.56 4.92
CA GLN A 255 17.75 -9.05 6.27
C GLN A 255 16.64 -9.33 7.30
N ILE A 256 15.37 -9.22 6.91
CA ILE A 256 14.22 -9.52 7.77
C ILE A 256 14.08 -11.03 7.99
N GLU A 257 14.21 -11.85 6.94
CA GLU A 257 14.14 -13.31 7.00
C GLU A 257 15.27 -13.89 7.88
N ASP A 258 16.49 -13.35 7.78
CA ASP A 258 17.62 -13.71 8.64
C ASP A 258 17.40 -13.34 10.11
N ALA A 259 16.78 -12.19 10.36
CA ALA A 259 16.44 -11.78 11.73
C ALA A 259 15.36 -12.68 12.33
N LEU A 260 14.36 -13.07 11.56
CA LEU A 260 13.34 -14.03 11.97
C LEU A 260 13.94 -15.41 12.26
N SER A 261 14.79 -15.90 11.36
CA SER A 261 15.47 -17.19 11.52
C SER A 261 16.31 -17.23 12.79
N ARG A 262 17.04 -16.16 13.09
CA ARG A 262 17.86 -16.04 14.31
C ARG A 262 17.02 -15.93 15.59
N SER A 263 15.85 -15.30 15.52
CA SER A 263 14.97 -15.14 16.68
C SER A 263 14.08 -16.34 16.97
N GLY A 264 13.89 -17.23 15.98
CA GLY A 264 12.94 -18.35 16.05
C GLY A 264 11.47 -17.95 16.02
N PHE A 265 11.16 -16.64 15.83
CA PHE A 265 9.80 -16.16 15.72
C PHE A 265 9.29 -16.24 14.28
N THR A 266 7.96 -16.45 14.12
CA THR A 266 7.31 -16.54 12.82
C THR A 266 6.04 -15.68 12.80
N GLY A 267 5.53 -15.39 11.59
CA GLY A 267 4.29 -14.67 11.38
C GLY A 267 4.47 -13.17 11.12
N ALA A 268 3.38 -12.52 10.74
CA ALA A 268 3.38 -11.14 10.27
C ALA A 268 3.83 -10.11 11.34
N GLU A 269 3.45 -10.32 12.60
CA GLU A 269 3.84 -9.44 13.69
C GLU A 269 5.35 -9.52 13.98
N ALA A 270 5.90 -10.74 14.02
CA ALA A 270 7.34 -10.96 14.17
C ALA A 270 8.12 -10.31 13.02
N ALA A 271 7.63 -10.42 11.78
CA ALA A 271 8.22 -9.78 10.61
C ALA A 271 8.21 -8.24 10.70
N GLN A 272 7.13 -7.63 11.22
CA GLN A 272 7.08 -6.18 11.46
C GLN A 272 8.09 -5.74 12.53
N ILE A 273 8.23 -6.50 13.62
CA ILE A 273 9.22 -6.25 14.68
C ILE A 273 10.63 -6.38 14.11
N ALA A 274 10.93 -7.46 13.38
CA ALA A 274 12.21 -7.66 12.72
C ALA A 274 12.54 -6.52 11.75
N ALA A 275 11.56 -6.12 10.93
CA ALA A 275 11.71 -4.98 10.02
C ALA A 275 11.96 -3.65 10.75
N HIS A 276 11.43 -3.46 11.94
CA HIS A 276 11.72 -2.27 12.74
C HIS A 276 13.13 -2.32 13.36
N ASN A 277 13.50 -3.45 13.95
CA ASN A 277 14.73 -3.60 14.72
C ASN A 277 16.00 -3.70 13.85
N THR A 278 15.85 -4.10 12.58
CA THR A 278 16.96 -4.22 11.61
C THR A 278 17.08 -3.00 10.70
N ARG A 279 16.49 -1.85 11.06
CA ARG A 279 16.57 -0.62 10.26
C ARG A 279 17.97 -0.02 10.32
N ASP A 280 18.64 0.01 9.18
CA ASP A 280 19.87 0.77 9.03
C ASP A 280 19.62 2.28 9.07
N LYS A 281 20.66 3.04 9.38
CA LYS A 281 20.61 4.51 9.25
C LYS A 281 20.38 4.85 7.77
N LYS A 282 19.52 5.83 7.49
CA LYS A 282 19.37 6.36 6.14
C LYS A 282 20.72 6.87 5.63
N VAL A 283 21.19 6.29 4.54
CA VAL A 283 22.28 6.84 3.74
C VAL A 283 21.61 7.60 2.59
N ILE A 284 21.90 8.89 2.46
CA ILE A 284 21.36 9.73 1.39
C ILE A 284 22.22 9.48 0.17
N LEU A 285 21.67 8.77 -0.82
CA LEU A 285 22.26 8.58 -2.14
C LEU A 285 21.54 9.51 -3.13
N SER A 286 22.28 10.03 -4.12
CA SER A 286 21.64 10.77 -5.20
C SER A 286 20.80 9.82 -6.09
N PRO A 287 19.74 10.31 -6.75
CA PRO A 287 18.97 9.53 -7.71
C PRO A 287 19.82 8.82 -8.76
N ASP A 288 20.86 9.48 -9.28
CA ASP A 288 21.78 8.90 -10.27
C ASP A 288 22.61 7.75 -9.71
N GLN A 289 23.06 7.85 -8.45
CA GLN A 289 23.78 6.76 -7.77
C GLN A 289 22.89 5.55 -7.55
N ILE A 290 21.62 5.76 -7.17
CA ILE A 290 20.63 4.68 -7.00
C ILE A 290 20.38 3.98 -8.33
N LEU A 291 20.13 4.75 -9.40
CA LEU A 291 19.87 4.21 -10.74
C LEU A 291 21.09 3.45 -11.28
N ALA A 292 22.29 3.99 -11.09
CA ALA A 292 23.53 3.32 -11.50
C ALA A 292 23.72 1.98 -10.80
N ALA A 293 23.47 1.90 -9.49
CA ALA A 293 23.52 0.66 -8.73
C ALA A 293 22.48 -0.37 -9.21
N HIS A 294 21.26 0.07 -9.52
CA HIS A 294 20.22 -0.81 -10.08
C HIS A 294 20.63 -1.38 -11.46
N LYS A 295 21.20 -0.55 -12.34
CA LYS A 295 21.66 -0.98 -13.66
C LYS A 295 22.85 -1.93 -13.55
N GLN A 296 23.80 -1.66 -12.65
CA GLN A 296 24.93 -2.54 -12.42
C GLN A 296 24.46 -3.96 -12.05
N ILE A 297 23.54 -4.09 -11.08
CA ILE A 297 22.98 -5.40 -10.70
C ILE A 297 22.24 -6.03 -11.89
N ALA A 298 21.46 -5.25 -12.64
CA ALA A 298 20.75 -5.76 -13.82
C ALA A 298 21.74 -6.34 -14.87
N ASP A 299 22.83 -5.66 -15.12
CA ASP A 299 23.86 -6.09 -16.08
C ASP A 299 24.55 -7.40 -15.64
N GLU A 300 24.84 -7.56 -14.32
CA GLU A 300 25.40 -8.80 -13.76
C GLU A 300 24.52 -10.04 -14.03
N PHE A 301 23.19 -9.84 -14.12
CA PHE A 301 22.22 -10.90 -14.44
C PHE A 301 21.76 -10.91 -15.90
N GLY A 302 22.39 -10.13 -16.80
CA GLY A 302 22.10 -10.12 -18.23
C GLY A 302 20.90 -9.28 -18.64
N ASN A 303 20.57 -8.24 -17.88
CA ASN A 303 19.61 -7.18 -18.20
C ASN A 303 18.19 -7.67 -18.61
N GLN A 304 17.61 -8.59 -17.82
CA GLN A 304 16.31 -9.18 -18.11
C GLN A 304 15.20 -8.15 -18.20
N ALA A 305 15.26 -7.04 -17.44
CA ALA A 305 14.21 -6.04 -17.41
C ALA A 305 13.95 -5.44 -18.82
N ASP A 306 14.99 -5.07 -19.55
CA ASP A 306 14.90 -4.52 -20.88
C ASP A 306 14.30 -5.54 -21.87
N ARG A 307 14.74 -6.80 -21.79
CA ARG A 307 14.22 -7.88 -22.63
C ARG A 307 12.74 -8.13 -22.37
N VAL A 308 12.34 -8.25 -21.11
CA VAL A 308 10.95 -8.50 -20.70
C VAL A 308 10.03 -7.37 -21.18
N VAL A 309 10.48 -6.10 -21.09
CA VAL A 309 9.74 -4.94 -21.58
C VAL A 309 9.61 -4.99 -23.12
N ALA A 310 10.69 -5.28 -23.84
CA ALA A 310 10.66 -5.36 -25.31
C ALA A 310 9.70 -6.45 -25.78
N GLU A 311 9.78 -7.65 -25.23
CA GLU A 311 8.89 -8.77 -25.54
C GLU A 311 7.41 -8.46 -25.23
N ALA A 312 7.14 -7.81 -24.08
CA ALA A 312 5.79 -7.42 -23.73
C ALA A 312 5.20 -6.39 -24.69
N ARG A 313 6.00 -5.44 -25.16
CA ARG A 313 5.58 -4.44 -26.16
C ARG A 313 5.17 -5.08 -27.47
N GLU A 314 5.90 -6.09 -27.94
CA GLU A 314 5.52 -6.82 -29.18
C GLU A 314 4.23 -7.63 -28.97
N ARG A 315 4.15 -8.43 -27.91
CA ARG A 315 2.92 -9.19 -27.58
C ARG A 315 1.70 -8.28 -27.35
N GLY A 316 1.89 -7.09 -26.78
CA GLY A 316 0.82 -6.12 -26.57
C GLY A 316 0.21 -5.61 -27.86
N LYS A 317 1.00 -5.43 -28.92
CA LYS A 317 0.50 -5.05 -30.25
C LYS A 317 -0.37 -6.15 -30.86
N GLU A 318 0.04 -7.41 -30.74
CA GLU A 318 -0.70 -8.57 -31.23
C GLU A 318 -2.03 -8.76 -30.47
N ARG A 319 -2.00 -8.67 -29.13
CA ARG A 319 -3.19 -8.86 -28.28
C ARG A 319 -4.26 -7.78 -28.43
N ALA A 320 -3.90 -6.58 -28.83
CA ALA A 320 -4.88 -5.53 -29.13
C ALA A 320 -5.82 -5.92 -30.29
N GLN A 321 -5.44 -6.94 -31.11
CA GLN A 321 -6.20 -7.43 -32.23
C GLN A 321 -7.04 -8.69 -31.93
N GLU A 322 -6.81 -9.42 -30.81
CA GLU A 322 -7.23 -10.83 -30.73
C GLU A 322 -8.20 -11.24 -29.60
N ARG A 323 -8.60 -10.39 -28.64
CA ARG A 323 -9.43 -10.91 -27.53
C ARG A 323 -10.91 -10.57 -27.64
N PRO A 324 -11.80 -11.60 -27.88
CA PRO A 324 -13.23 -11.46 -27.71
C PRO A 324 -13.57 -11.23 -26.21
N GLU A 325 -14.39 -10.23 -25.93
CA GLU A 325 -14.95 -9.95 -24.60
C GLU A 325 -15.66 -11.17 -23.98
N GLN A 326 -16.10 -12.10 -24.79
CA GLN A 326 -16.78 -13.34 -24.39
C GLN A 326 -15.89 -14.29 -23.57
N GLU A 327 -14.62 -14.51 -23.96
CA GLU A 327 -13.70 -15.39 -23.21
C GLU A 327 -13.40 -14.81 -21.81
N ARG A 328 -13.23 -13.50 -21.71
CA ARG A 328 -13.02 -12.82 -20.43
C ARG A 328 -14.23 -12.99 -19.51
N ARG A 329 -15.45 -12.82 -20.02
CA ARG A 329 -16.68 -13.02 -19.24
C ARG A 329 -16.83 -14.47 -18.77
N GLN A 330 -16.38 -15.42 -19.57
CA GLN A 330 -16.42 -16.83 -19.19
C GLN A 330 -15.44 -17.12 -18.04
N GLN A 331 -14.18 -16.66 -18.13
CA GLN A 331 -13.18 -16.84 -17.07
C GLN A 331 -13.63 -16.22 -15.73
N VAL A 332 -14.22 -15.01 -15.78
CA VAL A 332 -14.77 -14.36 -14.58
C VAL A 332 -15.91 -15.20 -13.98
N ARG A 333 -16.82 -15.74 -14.79
CA ARG A 333 -17.90 -16.61 -14.32
C ARG A 333 -17.36 -17.89 -13.67
N GLU A 334 -16.36 -18.52 -14.25
CA GLU A 334 -15.72 -19.72 -13.71
C GLU A 334 -15.06 -19.43 -12.36
N ALA A 335 -14.29 -18.32 -12.24
CA ALA A 335 -13.67 -17.92 -10.99
C ALA A 335 -14.70 -17.63 -9.88
N VAL A 336 -15.75 -16.85 -10.19
CA VAL A 336 -16.85 -16.56 -9.24
C VAL A 336 -17.59 -17.82 -8.84
N THR A 337 -17.82 -18.74 -9.78
CA THR A 337 -18.50 -20.03 -9.49
C THR A 337 -17.62 -20.86 -8.56
N PHE A 338 -16.33 -20.97 -8.81
CA PHE A 338 -15.39 -21.69 -7.96
C PHE A 338 -15.36 -21.10 -6.53
N ALA A 339 -15.20 -19.79 -6.40
CA ALA A 339 -15.19 -19.13 -5.10
C ALA A 339 -16.50 -19.33 -4.33
N ARG A 340 -17.64 -19.22 -5.03
CA ARG A 340 -18.96 -19.49 -4.45
C ARG A 340 -19.04 -20.93 -3.93
N ASP A 341 -18.73 -21.92 -4.75
CA ASP A 341 -18.88 -23.31 -4.42
C ASP A 341 -17.95 -23.70 -3.25
N LYS A 342 -16.70 -23.19 -3.25
CA LYS A 342 -15.76 -23.34 -2.16
C LYS A 342 -16.26 -22.68 -0.85
N GLY A 343 -16.77 -21.45 -0.93
CA GLY A 343 -17.24 -20.70 0.23
C GLY A 343 -18.46 -21.35 0.89
N PHE A 344 -19.41 -21.83 0.09
CA PHE A 344 -20.64 -22.47 0.59
C PHE A 344 -20.49 -23.97 0.90
N GLU A 345 -19.32 -24.57 0.71
CA GLU A 345 -19.08 -25.98 1.04
C GLU A 345 -19.33 -26.31 2.52
N ARG A 346 -19.05 -25.36 3.41
CA ARG A 346 -19.13 -25.55 4.88
C ARG A 346 -19.95 -24.51 5.61
N GLU A 347 -20.33 -23.43 4.97
CA GLU A 347 -21.01 -22.30 5.60
C GLU A 347 -22.29 -21.92 4.84
N ALA A 348 -23.38 -21.67 5.57
CA ALA A 348 -24.64 -21.24 4.97
C ALA A 348 -24.64 -19.73 4.58
N VAL A 349 -23.76 -18.95 5.18
CA VAL A 349 -23.57 -17.51 4.92
C VAL A 349 -22.08 -17.23 4.80
N VAL A 350 -21.66 -16.66 3.71
CA VAL A 350 -20.25 -16.32 3.43
C VAL A 350 -20.10 -14.81 3.33
N ASP A 351 -19.03 -14.28 3.90
CA ASP A 351 -18.66 -12.87 3.74
C ASP A 351 -18.27 -12.60 2.27
N GLU A 352 -18.87 -11.60 1.66
CA GLU A 352 -18.59 -11.19 0.28
C GLU A 352 -17.07 -11.00 0.02
N ARG A 353 -16.34 -10.46 0.99
CA ARG A 353 -14.90 -10.26 0.90
C ARG A 353 -14.12 -11.56 0.75
N ALA A 354 -14.57 -12.64 1.43
CA ALA A 354 -13.96 -13.96 1.31
C ALA A 354 -14.13 -14.53 -0.10
N LEU A 355 -15.29 -14.33 -0.73
CA LEU A 355 -15.54 -14.78 -2.11
C LEU A 355 -14.60 -14.09 -3.10
N TYR A 356 -14.31 -12.82 -2.91
CA TYR A 356 -13.35 -12.09 -3.76
C TYR A 356 -11.91 -12.57 -3.60
N VAL A 357 -11.51 -13.00 -2.40
CA VAL A 357 -10.16 -13.56 -2.15
C VAL A 357 -9.97 -14.92 -2.83
N ASP A 358 -11.04 -15.70 -2.91
CA ASP A 358 -11.01 -17.05 -3.48
C ASP A 358 -11.22 -17.08 -5.01
N ALA A 359 -11.78 -16.01 -5.60
CA ALA A 359 -11.98 -15.87 -7.03
C ALA A 359 -10.73 -15.37 -7.75
#